data_a0bff948049501d45a5bdd6e60511be7
#
_entry.id   a0bff948049501d45a5bdd6e60511be7
#
_cell.length_a   1.000
_cell.length_b   1.000
_cell.length_c   1.000
_cell.angle_alpha   90.00
_cell.angle_beta   90.00
_cell.angle_gamma   90.00
#
_symmetry.space_group_name_H-M   'P 1'
#
loop_
_entity.id
_entity.type
_entity.pdbx_description
1 polymer ?
#
loop_
_entity_poly.entity_id
_entity_poly.type
_entity_poly.pdbx_seq_one_letter_code
_entity_poly.pdbx_strand_id
1 'polypeptide(L)'
;PSRGLGDVYKRQPNARKRAQQNVIDGKGIQFFNNNKGDGKFLFASSNPLWKAALDTLDFISLANADYSGGVLITDWYSEDDPNEAIKITIRFLSNEIRADGMIVNLYKRTCVNNVCSTKEIKNDISNDIRNKILKKAAIYKTQDDKRAFENRPKKKFMEKDETGSNN
;
A
#
# COMPACT_ATOMS: atom_id res chain seq x y z
N PRO A 1 -3.15 -21.35 -59.91
CA PRO A 1 -3.41 -21.99 -58.65
C PRO A 1 -3.23 -21.02 -57.52
N SER A 2 -4.37 -20.50 -57.03
CA SER A 2 -4.48 -19.57 -55.91
C SER A 2 -4.34 -20.35 -54.60
N ARG A 3 -3.26 -20.10 -53.86
CA ARG A 3 -3.13 -20.57 -52.48
C ARG A 3 -4.00 -19.69 -51.60
N GLY A 4 -5.06 -20.31 -51.04
CA GLY A 4 -5.96 -19.68 -50.08
C GLY A 4 -5.25 -19.27 -48.80
N LEU A 5 -5.33 -17.98 -48.46
CA LEU A 5 -5.04 -17.41 -47.16
C LEU A 5 -6.28 -17.65 -46.25
N GLY A 6 -6.51 -18.91 -45.89
CA GLY A 6 -7.53 -19.28 -44.94
C GLY A 6 -6.91 -20.05 -43.82
N ASP A 7 -7.02 -19.54 -42.58
CA ASP A 7 -6.77 -20.17 -41.27
C ASP A 7 -5.73 -19.52 -40.36
N VAL A 8 -5.78 -18.20 -40.23
CA VAL A 8 -5.02 -17.55 -39.16
C VAL A 8 -5.92 -16.93 -38.07
N TYR A 9 -7.25 -16.96 -38.22
CA TYR A 9 -8.16 -16.53 -37.17
C TYR A 9 -8.74 -17.72 -36.40
N LYS A 10 -7.93 -18.38 -35.57
CA LYS A 10 -8.49 -19.16 -34.45
C LYS A 10 -9.27 -18.21 -33.57
N ARG A 11 -10.63 -18.25 -33.68
CA ARG A 11 -11.55 -17.52 -32.81
C ARG A 11 -11.13 -17.74 -31.37
N GLN A 12 -10.67 -16.69 -30.73
CA GLN A 12 -10.37 -16.74 -29.29
C GLN A 12 -11.64 -17.15 -28.54
N PRO A 13 -11.56 -18.13 -27.62
CA PRO A 13 -12.73 -18.56 -26.88
C PRO A 13 -13.34 -17.38 -26.14
N ASN A 14 -14.68 -17.28 -26.23
CA ASN A 14 -15.49 -16.18 -25.71
C ASN A 14 -15.05 -15.78 -24.30
N ALA A 15 -14.67 -14.51 -24.12
CA ALA A 15 -14.17 -13.98 -22.84
C ALA A 15 -15.15 -14.20 -21.68
N ARG A 16 -16.48 -14.19 -21.97
CA ARG A 16 -17.51 -14.51 -20.98
C ARG A 16 -17.46 -15.96 -20.49
N LYS A 17 -17.24 -16.93 -21.39
CA LYS A 17 -17.11 -18.34 -21.01
C LYS A 17 -15.87 -18.59 -20.14
N ARG A 18 -14.73 -17.92 -20.43
CA ARG A 18 -13.53 -17.99 -19.59
C ARG A 18 -13.76 -17.37 -18.22
N ALA A 19 -14.44 -16.23 -18.15
CA ALA A 19 -14.78 -15.59 -16.88
C ALA A 19 -15.66 -16.49 -16.01
N GLN A 20 -16.70 -17.11 -16.60
CA GLN A 20 -17.57 -18.06 -15.90
C GLN A 20 -16.82 -19.32 -15.47
N GLN A 21 -15.96 -19.87 -16.32
CA GLN A 21 -15.14 -21.05 -15.99
C GLN A 21 -14.18 -20.74 -14.83
N ASN A 22 -13.53 -19.58 -14.84
CA ASN A 22 -12.64 -19.14 -13.76
C ASN A 22 -13.39 -18.93 -12.44
N VAL A 23 -14.64 -18.51 -12.47
CA VAL A 23 -15.48 -18.40 -11.25
C VAL A 23 -15.85 -19.79 -10.73
N ILE A 24 -16.22 -20.73 -11.62
CA ILE A 24 -16.58 -22.12 -11.27
C ILE A 24 -15.35 -22.88 -10.75
N ASP A 25 -14.18 -22.68 -11.37
CA ASP A 25 -12.92 -23.32 -10.98
C ASP A 25 -12.26 -22.66 -9.75
N GLY A 26 -12.94 -21.71 -9.08
CA GLY A 26 -12.39 -20.98 -7.93
C GLY A 26 -11.17 -20.10 -8.28
N LYS A 27 -10.91 -19.92 -9.56
CA LYS A 27 -9.86 -19.00 -10.08
C LYS A 27 -10.41 -17.60 -10.34
N GLY A 28 -11.34 -17.15 -9.50
CA GLY A 28 -11.72 -15.74 -9.42
C GLY A 28 -10.47 -14.91 -9.23
N ILE A 29 -10.52 -13.66 -9.66
CA ILE A 29 -9.41 -12.71 -9.63
C ILE A 29 -8.62 -12.91 -8.33
N GLN A 30 -7.50 -13.63 -8.42
CA GLN A 30 -6.59 -13.83 -7.29
C GLN A 30 -5.81 -12.52 -7.09
N PHE A 31 -6.44 -11.57 -6.41
CA PHE A 31 -5.72 -10.44 -5.81
C PHE A 31 -4.86 -10.89 -4.62
N PHE A 32 -4.94 -12.18 -4.27
CA PHE A 32 -4.22 -12.75 -3.14
C PHE A 32 -3.28 -13.82 -3.63
N ASN A 33 -2.01 -13.50 -3.69
CA ASN A 33 -0.96 -14.48 -3.90
C ASN A 33 -0.92 -15.41 -2.67
N ASN A 34 -1.14 -16.71 -2.90
CA ASN A 34 -1.15 -17.77 -1.90
C ASN A 34 0.23 -17.91 -1.24
N ASN A 35 0.57 -17.04 -0.30
CA ASN A 35 1.51 -17.37 0.75
C ASN A 35 0.68 -17.69 2.00
N LYS A 36 0.58 -18.98 2.30
CA LYS A 36 0.06 -19.49 3.55
C LYS A 36 0.83 -18.86 4.71
N GLY A 37 0.17 -18.02 5.47
CA GLY A 37 0.72 -17.51 6.70
C GLY A 37 0.23 -16.10 7.02
N ASP A 38 -0.65 -16.03 7.98
CA ASP A 38 -1.06 -14.84 8.69
C ASP A 38 -1.97 -13.89 7.91
N GLY A 39 -3.25 -13.83 8.30
CA GLY A 39 -4.29 -12.94 7.77
C GLY A 39 -4.03 -11.44 7.99
N LYS A 40 -2.79 -11.02 7.86
CA LYS A 40 -2.40 -9.62 7.84
C LYS A 40 -2.78 -9.04 6.49
N PHE A 41 -3.68 -8.09 6.51
CA PHE A 41 -4.13 -7.32 5.37
C PHE A 41 -2.95 -6.91 4.47
N LEU A 42 -2.81 -7.59 3.31
CA LEU A 42 -1.76 -7.33 2.32
C LEU A 42 -1.82 -5.91 1.73
N PHE A 43 -2.93 -5.19 1.91
CA PHE A 43 -3.10 -3.83 1.43
C PHE A 43 -2.20 -2.81 2.14
N ALA A 44 -2.00 -2.96 3.45
CA ALA A 44 -1.16 -2.04 4.21
C ALA A 44 0.34 -2.32 4.07
N SER A 45 0.72 -3.52 3.60
CA SER A 45 2.12 -3.95 3.50
C SER A 45 2.79 -3.55 2.19
N SER A 46 2.03 -3.23 1.14
CA SER A 46 2.59 -2.90 -0.19
C SER A 46 2.96 -1.43 -0.37
N ASN A 47 2.41 -0.53 0.47
CA ASN A 47 2.74 0.89 0.42
C ASN A 47 3.57 1.28 1.65
N PRO A 48 4.88 1.56 1.48
CA PRO A 48 5.75 1.89 2.60
C PRO A 48 5.34 3.18 3.32
N LEU A 49 4.72 4.12 2.60
CA LEU A 49 4.24 5.38 3.18
C LEU A 49 3.05 5.15 4.12
N TRP A 50 2.09 4.33 3.69
CA TRP A 50 0.94 3.95 4.50
C TRP A 50 1.35 3.18 5.76
N LYS A 51 2.20 2.17 5.59
CA LYS A 51 2.75 1.38 6.69
C LYS A 51 3.47 2.27 7.70
N ALA A 52 4.31 3.19 7.23
CA ALA A 52 5.04 4.11 8.10
C ALA A 52 4.12 5.04 8.88
N ALA A 53 3.00 5.47 8.28
CA ALA A 53 2.01 6.29 8.96
C ALA A 53 1.29 5.51 10.07
N LEU A 54 0.83 4.29 9.80
CA LEU A 54 0.23 3.41 10.81
C LEU A 54 1.18 3.20 11.98
N ASP A 55 2.43 2.83 11.71
CA ASP A 55 3.43 2.60 12.74
C ASP A 55 3.87 3.87 13.49
N THR A 56 3.66 5.04 12.91
CA THR A 56 3.97 6.31 13.57
C THR A 56 2.84 6.73 14.50
N LEU A 57 1.61 6.33 14.19
CA LEU A 57 0.40 6.62 14.95
C LEU A 57 -0.02 5.48 15.89
N ASP A 58 0.81 4.45 16.07
CA ASP A 58 0.50 3.23 16.84
C ASP A 58 0.11 3.50 18.30
N PHE A 59 0.55 4.63 18.85
CA PHE A 59 0.22 5.07 20.22
C PHE A 59 -1.20 5.64 20.37
N ILE A 60 -1.93 5.86 19.27
CA ILE A 60 -3.30 6.41 19.25
C ILE A 60 -4.22 5.46 18.51
N SER A 61 -5.41 5.20 19.06
CA SER A 61 -6.46 4.46 18.36
C SER A 61 -6.88 5.17 17.07
N LEU A 62 -7.16 4.39 16.03
CA LEU A 62 -7.67 4.92 14.77
C LEU A 62 -9.20 4.92 14.76
N ALA A 63 -9.79 6.08 14.47
CA ALA A 63 -11.23 6.21 14.24
C ALA A 63 -11.60 5.75 12.82
N ASN A 64 -10.72 6.00 11.85
CA ASN A 64 -10.91 5.58 10.47
C ASN A 64 -9.57 5.38 9.75
N ALA A 65 -9.50 4.32 8.95
CA ALA A 65 -8.36 4.00 8.09
C ALA A 65 -8.89 3.56 6.73
N ASP A 66 -9.01 4.49 5.80
CA ASP A 66 -9.44 4.22 4.43
C ASP A 66 -8.23 4.27 3.49
N TYR A 67 -7.74 3.08 3.12
CA TYR A 67 -6.61 2.95 2.20
C TYR A 67 -6.97 3.44 0.79
N SER A 68 -8.18 3.15 0.31
CA SER A 68 -8.62 3.50 -1.04
C SER A 68 -8.79 5.01 -1.19
N GLY A 69 -9.34 5.66 -0.15
CA GLY A 69 -9.49 7.11 -0.09
C GLY A 69 -8.21 7.83 0.34
N GLY A 70 -7.19 7.09 0.76
CA GLY A 70 -5.92 7.65 1.20
C GLY A 70 -6.06 8.50 2.46
N VAL A 71 -6.88 8.07 3.43
CA VAL A 71 -7.15 8.85 4.64
C VAL A 71 -6.95 8.01 5.91
N LEU A 72 -6.21 8.56 6.87
CA LEU A 72 -6.11 8.06 8.24
C LEU A 72 -6.63 9.12 9.21
N ILE A 73 -7.50 8.73 10.11
CA ILE A 73 -8.06 9.59 11.15
C ILE A 73 -7.91 8.89 12.48
N THR A 74 -7.27 9.56 13.47
CA THR A 74 -7.17 9.02 14.83
C THR A 74 -8.43 9.35 15.62
N ASP A 75 -8.63 8.63 16.72
CA ASP A 75 -9.52 9.08 17.78
C ASP A 75 -8.96 10.32 18.48
N TRP A 76 -9.77 10.91 19.36
CA TRP A 76 -9.31 11.96 20.26
C TRP A 76 -8.39 11.34 21.32
N TYR A 77 -7.16 11.82 21.38
CA TYR A 77 -6.15 11.41 22.34
C TYR A 77 -5.91 12.51 23.37
N SER A 78 -5.98 12.15 24.64
CA SER A 78 -5.69 13.01 25.78
C SER A 78 -4.62 12.32 26.61
N GLU A 79 -3.55 13.01 26.96
CA GLU A 79 -2.45 12.46 27.75
C GLU A 79 -2.68 12.73 29.25
N ASP A 80 -2.68 14.00 29.65
CA ASP A 80 -2.72 14.40 31.06
C ASP A 80 -4.02 15.14 31.45
N ASP A 81 -4.60 15.92 30.56
CA ASP A 81 -5.79 16.74 30.83
C ASP A 81 -7.01 16.20 30.09
N PRO A 82 -8.03 15.69 30.80
CA PRO A 82 -9.25 15.21 30.17
C PRO A 82 -10.04 16.31 29.43
N ASN A 83 -9.76 17.58 29.73
CA ASN A 83 -10.38 18.71 29.04
C ASN A 83 -9.67 19.08 27.74
N GLU A 84 -8.48 18.56 27.50
CA GLU A 84 -7.74 18.77 26.27
C GLU A 84 -7.52 17.43 25.53
N ALA A 85 -7.81 17.43 24.22
CA ALA A 85 -7.55 16.26 23.39
C ALA A 85 -7.07 16.68 22.01
N ILE A 86 -6.23 15.87 21.41
CA ILE A 86 -5.75 16.06 20.03
C ILE A 86 -6.33 14.98 19.11
N LYS A 87 -6.51 15.33 17.85
CA LYS A 87 -6.88 14.42 16.78
C LYS A 87 -5.94 14.68 15.61
N ILE A 88 -5.44 13.62 15.00
CA ILE A 88 -4.56 13.68 13.84
C ILE A 88 -5.33 13.16 12.62
N THR A 89 -5.26 13.89 11.52
CA THR A 89 -5.77 13.44 10.23
C THR A 89 -4.64 13.47 9.22
N ILE A 90 -4.39 12.34 8.58
CA ILE A 90 -3.42 12.23 7.48
C ILE A 90 -4.17 11.95 6.19
N ARG A 91 -3.90 12.74 5.17
CA ARG A 91 -4.41 12.57 3.82
C ARG A 91 -3.26 12.33 2.86
N PHE A 92 -3.25 11.18 2.21
CA PHE A 92 -2.27 10.84 1.19
C PHE A 92 -2.74 11.37 -0.16
N LEU A 93 -1.87 12.10 -0.84
CA LEU A 93 -2.12 12.66 -2.16
C LEU A 93 -1.44 11.84 -3.25
N SER A 94 -0.41 11.08 -2.90
CA SER A 94 0.30 10.17 -3.78
C SER A 94 0.91 9.00 -2.99
N ASN A 95 1.36 7.97 -3.71
CA ASN A 95 2.10 6.84 -3.12
C ASN A 95 3.61 7.08 -3.07
N GLU A 96 4.07 8.26 -3.46
CA GLU A 96 5.48 8.60 -3.49
C GLU A 96 5.95 9.12 -2.12
N ILE A 97 7.17 8.77 -1.73
CA ILE A 97 7.78 9.20 -0.47
C ILE A 97 8.32 10.62 -0.65
N ARG A 98 7.42 11.60 -0.61
CA ARG A 98 7.68 13.02 -0.80
C ARG A 98 6.91 13.85 0.23
N ALA A 99 7.44 15.00 0.59
CA ALA A 99 6.82 15.88 1.59
C ALA A 99 5.45 16.43 1.16
N ASP A 100 5.26 16.64 -0.13
CA ASP A 100 4.00 17.07 -0.76
C ASP A 100 3.05 15.90 -1.09
N GLY A 101 3.50 14.65 -0.88
CA GLY A 101 2.69 13.44 -1.07
C GLY A 101 1.67 13.21 0.04
N MET A 102 1.69 13.99 1.12
CA MET A 102 0.74 13.88 2.22
C MET A 102 0.48 15.21 2.92
N ILE A 103 -0.72 15.33 3.47
CA ILE A 103 -1.13 16.44 4.34
C ILE A 103 -1.38 15.86 5.74
N VAL A 104 -0.81 16.49 6.76
CA VAL A 104 -1.02 16.14 8.17
C VAL A 104 -1.66 17.32 8.86
N ASN A 105 -2.90 17.15 9.32
CA ASN A 105 -3.64 18.15 10.08
C ASN A 105 -3.80 17.72 11.52
N LEU A 106 -3.57 18.62 12.44
CA LEU A 106 -3.81 18.44 13.87
C LEU A 106 -5.00 19.28 14.31
N TYR A 107 -5.87 18.67 15.10
CA TYR A 107 -6.98 19.35 15.74
C TYR A 107 -6.84 19.24 17.25
N LYS A 108 -7.01 20.35 17.96
CA LYS A 108 -7.09 20.41 19.43
C LYS A 108 -8.53 20.67 19.82
N ARG A 109 -9.05 19.86 20.71
CA ARG A 109 -10.31 20.06 21.40
C ARG A 109 -10.01 20.52 22.81
N THR A 110 -10.64 21.59 23.23
CA THR A 110 -10.58 22.08 24.62
C THR A 110 -11.99 22.24 25.16
N CYS A 111 -12.26 21.67 26.33
CA CYS A 111 -13.55 21.70 26.99
C CYS A 111 -13.48 22.56 28.25
N VAL A 112 -14.43 23.49 28.43
CA VAL A 112 -14.58 24.31 29.64
C VAL A 112 -16.06 24.28 30.03
N ASN A 113 -16.35 23.91 31.26
CA ASN A 113 -17.73 23.80 31.78
C ASN A 113 -18.66 22.99 30.89
N ASN A 114 -18.21 21.83 30.40
CA ASN A 114 -18.91 20.93 29.48
C ASN A 114 -19.16 21.49 28.07
N VAL A 115 -18.61 22.65 27.73
CA VAL A 115 -18.63 23.20 26.39
C VAL A 115 -17.28 22.98 25.72
N CYS A 116 -17.28 22.22 24.64
CA CYS A 116 -16.05 21.87 23.91
C CYS A 116 -15.91 22.71 22.63
N SER A 117 -14.72 23.25 22.39
CA SER A 117 -14.35 23.88 21.13
C SER A 117 -13.22 23.10 20.46
N THR A 118 -13.27 23.03 19.13
CA THR A 118 -12.22 22.37 18.34
C THR A 118 -11.60 23.39 17.40
N LYS A 119 -10.26 23.41 17.39
CA LYS A 119 -9.48 24.27 16.49
C LYS A 119 -8.40 23.46 15.78
N GLU A 120 -8.15 23.78 14.51
CA GLU A 120 -6.97 23.27 13.82
C GLU A 120 -5.73 23.96 14.35
N ILE A 121 -4.70 23.17 14.65
CA ILE A 121 -3.41 23.68 15.11
C ILE A 121 -2.45 23.67 13.94
N LYS A 122 -1.99 24.85 13.55
CA LYS A 122 -0.89 25.02 12.58
C LYS A 122 0.40 25.24 13.35
N ASN A 123 1.09 24.16 13.65
CA ASN A 123 2.38 24.20 14.37
C ASN A 123 3.38 23.25 13.72
N ASP A 124 4.61 23.25 14.22
CA ASP A 124 5.69 22.40 13.71
C ASP A 124 5.46 20.91 13.94
N ILE A 125 4.58 20.53 14.88
CA ILE A 125 4.28 19.12 15.20
C ILE A 125 3.74 18.37 13.97
N SER A 126 2.90 18.99 13.16
CA SER A 126 2.41 18.37 11.92
C SER A 126 3.55 18.09 10.92
N ASN A 127 4.52 18.99 10.85
CA ASN A 127 5.74 18.81 10.05
C ASN A 127 6.62 17.70 10.61
N ASP A 128 6.77 17.63 11.93
CA ASP A 128 7.57 16.60 12.60
C ASP A 128 6.96 15.21 12.39
N ILE A 129 5.64 15.06 12.54
CA ILE A 129 4.94 13.81 12.25
C ILE A 129 5.16 13.41 10.79
N ARG A 130 4.96 14.35 9.84
CA ARG A 130 5.19 14.10 8.42
C ARG A 130 6.62 13.65 8.15
N ASN A 131 7.61 14.35 8.68
CA ASN A 131 9.03 14.01 8.51
C ASN A 131 9.37 12.65 9.12
N LYS A 132 8.80 12.30 10.26
CA LYS A 132 8.96 10.99 10.90
C LYS A 132 8.39 9.87 10.03
N ILE A 133 7.21 10.08 9.46
CA ILE A 133 6.58 9.14 8.53
C ILE A 133 7.44 8.95 7.28
N LEU A 134 7.92 10.03 6.66
CA LEU A 134 8.75 9.97 5.45
C LEU A 134 10.07 9.22 5.70
N LYS A 135 10.75 9.49 6.82
CA LYS A 135 11.98 8.77 7.20
C LYS A 135 11.72 7.27 7.36
N LYS A 136 10.64 6.91 8.05
CA LYS A 136 10.26 5.51 8.27
C LYS A 136 9.87 4.81 6.97
N ALA A 137 9.13 5.50 6.10
CA ALA A 137 8.74 5.00 4.77
C ALA A 137 9.96 4.72 3.88
N ALA A 138 10.97 5.58 3.90
CA ALA A 138 12.21 5.37 3.15
C ALA A 138 12.95 4.10 3.61
N ILE A 139 12.96 3.82 4.92
CA ILE A 139 13.54 2.58 5.47
C ILE A 139 12.78 1.37 4.96
N TYR A 140 11.44 1.38 5.03
CA TYR A 140 10.61 0.27 4.56
C TYR A 140 10.79 0.01 3.06
N LYS A 141 10.81 1.08 2.25
CA LYS A 141 11.07 0.95 0.82
C LYS A 141 12.41 0.27 0.54
N THR A 142 13.47 0.67 1.24
CA THR A 142 14.80 0.06 1.09
C THR A 142 14.79 -1.44 1.45
N GLN A 143 14.06 -1.81 2.50
CA GLN A 143 13.93 -3.22 2.91
C GLN A 143 13.14 -4.04 1.89
N ASP A 144 12.08 -3.47 1.32
CA ASP A 144 11.26 -4.14 0.31
C ASP A 144 12.02 -4.30 -1.01
N ASP A 145 12.79 -3.28 -1.42
CA ASP A 145 13.65 -3.33 -2.61
C ASP A 145 14.74 -4.41 -2.47
N LYS A 146 15.37 -4.55 -1.29
CA LYS A 146 16.33 -5.63 -1.00
C LYS A 146 15.70 -7.01 -1.09
N ARG A 147 14.54 -7.21 -0.46
CA ARG A 147 13.81 -8.48 -0.53
C ARG A 147 13.41 -8.84 -1.96
N ALA A 148 12.95 -7.86 -2.73
CA ALA A 148 12.60 -8.05 -4.14
C ALA A 148 13.83 -8.43 -4.99
N PHE A 149 15.00 -7.88 -4.68
CA PHE A 149 16.25 -8.23 -5.35
C PHE A 149 16.70 -9.66 -5.03
N GLU A 150 16.66 -10.06 -3.75
CA GLU A 150 17.05 -11.40 -3.29
C GLU A 150 16.16 -12.50 -3.86
N ASN A 151 14.86 -12.22 -4.02
CA ASN A 151 13.88 -13.16 -4.55
C ASN A 151 13.82 -13.21 -6.08
N ARG A 152 14.66 -12.46 -6.81
CA ARG A 152 14.71 -12.55 -8.27
C ARG A 152 15.19 -13.93 -8.73
N PRO A 153 14.46 -14.60 -9.63
CA PRO A 153 14.91 -15.85 -10.19
C PRO A 153 16.26 -15.63 -10.89
N LYS A 154 17.29 -16.34 -10.43
CA LYS A 154 18.60 -16.33 -11.10
C LYS A 154 18.38 -16.83 -12.53
N LYS A 155 18.64 -15.99 -13.54
CA LYS A 155 18.68 -16.42 -14.93
C LYS A 155 19.73 -17.53 -15.02
N LYS A 156 19.32 -18.76 -15.30
CA LYS A 156 20.25 -19.80 -15.74
C LYS A 156 20.83 -19.29 -17.05
N PHE A 157 22.11 -18.93 -17.07
CA PHE A 157 22.83 -18.80 -18.31
C PHE A 157 22.77 -20.18 -18.96
N MET A 158 22.17 -20.26 -20.16
CA MET A 158 22.32 -21.43 -21.00
C MET A 158 23.81 -21.51 -21.30
N GLU A 159 24.47 -22.50 -20.70
CA GLU A 159 25.79 -22.95 -21.09
C GLU A 159 25.68 -23.36 -22.57
N LYS A 160 26.32 -22.64 -23.46
CA LYS A 160 26.44 -23.04 -24.85
C LYS A 160 27.26 -24.32 -24.84
N ASP A 161 26.61 -25.42 -25.10
CA ASP A 161 27.27 -26.69 -25.38
C ASP A 161 28.12 -26.50 -26.65
N GLU A 162 29.41 -26.22 -26.46
CA GLU A 162 30.41 -26.37 -27.52
C GLU A 162 30.68 -27.85 -27.75
N THR A 163 29.75 -28.53 -28.38
CA THR A 163 30.07 -29.82 -29.03
C THR A 163 30.28 -29.54 -30.55
N GLY A 164 31.45 -29.01 -30.83
CA GLY A 164 32.03 -29.10 -32.15
C GLY A 164 32.36 -30.54 -32.49
N SER A 165 31.52 -31.19 -33.26
CA SER A 165 31.89 -32.44 -33.93
C SER A 165 32.49 -32.12 -35.30
N ASN A 166 33.80 -32.25 -35.36
CA ASN A 166 34.50 -32.46 -36.62
C ASN A 166 34.29 -33.93 -37.05
N ASN A 167 33.64 -34.12 -38.17
CA ASN A 167 34.00 -35.17 -39.15
C ASN A 167 33.29 -34.89 -40.47
#